data_79b1343e86d1e18cbf52d0fa4bc302ec
#
_entry.id   79b1343e86d1e18cbf52d0fa4bc302ec
#
_cell.length_a   1.000
_cell.length_b   1.000
_cell.length_c   1.000
_cell.angle_alpha   90.00
_cell.angle_beta   90.00
_cell.angle_gamma   90.00
#
_symmetry.space_group_name_H-M   'P 1'
#
loop_
_entity.id
_entity.type
_entity.pdbx_description
1 polymer ?
#
loop_
_entity_poly.entity_id
_entity_poly.type
_entity_poly.pdbx_seq_one_letter_code
_entity_poly.pdbx_strand_id
1 'polypeptide(L)'
;MKNSGTKLVIAGLALLVISCNNKAEKQQETNKDSLQTEIPDDKQPDNTSGKFDINSVPVSDKELGEFPFFSLPKGLEEQNKAIKRSFDMLFFPIDGVMTPIEGKVWKSYIVKAENSDEDWSLPYFLKSYDEAITSNGGVKIFEGRVAKEEVERVKEQARYFGEEGSIDYWNEPVKTYLIRRANGDDIYIQISGSSASGQLQILQKGPLKQTITLLKSDQIQKDLKDKGKAVLHINFDTDKATLKADGKEAVAEIAKALTVDKTMKIAINGYTDNTGDAAHNLDLSKQRAKTVKTELEKSGIDSKRLLSEGFGQNNPIADNNSEEGKAQNRRVELVKK
;
A
#
# COMPACT_ATOMS: atom_id res chain seq x y z
N MET A 1 -23.81 22.88 53.03
CA MET A 1 -23.90 24.31 53.47
C MET A 1 -23.59 25.18 52.26
N LYS A 2 -24.60 26.02 51.96
CA LYS A 2 -24.60 27.30 51.20
C LYS A 2 -23.99 27.26 49.79
N ASN A 3 -24.81 27.26 48.73
CA ASN A 3 -25.68 28.28 48.14
C ASN A 3 -24.95 29.56 47.70
N SER A 4 -24.96 29.84 46.44
CA SER A 4 -25.61 31.01 45.77
C SER A 4 -24.98 31.16 44.39
N GLY A 5 -25.59 31.19 43.25
CA GLY A 5 -26.88 31.65 42.83
C GLY A 5 -26.79 33.02 42.13
N THR A 6 -27.34 33.08 40.91
CA THR A 6 -27.97 34.24 40.30
C THR A 6 -27.02 35.13 39.44
N LYS A 7 -27.36 35.69 38.28
CA LYS A 7 -28.57 35.86 37.45
C LYS A 7 -28.22 36.30 36.05
N LEU A 8 -28.92 35.87 35.12
CA LEU A 8 -29.46 36.38 33.88
C LEU A 8 -29.71 37.90 33.82
N VAL A 9 -29.27 38.59 32.73
CA VAL A 9 -29.97 39.78 32.20
C VAL A 9 -29.97 39.72 30.69
N ILE A 10 -31.14 39.73 30.12
CA ILE A 10 -31.55 39.91 28.73
C ILE A 10 -31.93 41.36 28.54
N ALA A 11 -31.50 41.99 27.45
CA ALA A 11 -32.16 43.09 26.74
C ALA A 11 -31.46 43.22 25.38
N GLY A 12 -31.99 43.15 24.22
CA GLY A 12 -33.32 43.41 23.72
C GLY A 12 -33.40 44.72 22.95
N LEU A 13 -33.82 44.68 21.68
CA LEU A 13 -34.30 45.77 20.82
C LEU A 13 -33.21 46.47 19.98
N ALA A 14 -33.40 46.87 18.72
CA ALA A 14 -34.42 46.66 17.68
C ALA A 14 -33.90 47.27 16.38
N LEU A 15 -34.48 46.79 15.29
CA LEU A 15 -34.43 47.27 13.92
C LEU A 15 -34.41 48.82 13.71
N LEU A 16 -33.73 49.22 12.64
CA LEU A 16 -34.33 50.12 11.66
C LEU A 16 -33.61 50.03 10.31
N VAL A 17 -34.39 49.72 9.30
CA VAL A 17 -34.10 49.79 7.86
C VAL A 17 -34.34 51.22 7.40
N ILE A 18 -33.45 51.82 6.62
CA ILE A 18 -33.83 52.86 5.64
C ILE A 18 -32.93 52.75 4.42
N SER A 19 -33.59 52.59 3.31
CA SER A 19 -33.14 52.72 1.92
C SER A 19 -33.03 54.20 1.56
N CYS A 20 -32.07 54.58 0.72
CA CYS A 20 -32.27 55.40 -0.49
C CYS A 20 -30.95 55.89 -1.09
N ASN A 21 -30.75 55.52 -2.26
CA ASN A 21 -30.31 56.07 -3.54
C ASN A 21 -29.86 57.59 -3.57
N ASN A 22 -28.69 57.91 -4.08
CA ASN A 22 -28.44 58.68 -5.31
C ASN A 22 -27.02 59.28 -5.42
N LYS A 23 -26.48 59.14 -6.65
CA LYS A 23 -25.65 60.05 -7.47
C LYS A 23 -24.36 60.68 -6.93
N ALA A 24 -23.34 60.27 -7.64
CA ALA A 24 -22.20 61.03 -8.22
C ALA A 24 -21.85 62.42 -7.70
N GLU A 25 -20.58 62.58 -7.32
CA GLU A 25 -19.73 63.69 -7.76
C GLU A 25 -18.24 63.35 -7.58
N LYS A 26 -17.46 63.75 -8.59
CA LYS A 26 -15.99 63.70 -8.66
C LYS A 26 -15.38 64.71 -7.68
N GLN A 27 -14.32 64.28 -6.98
CA GLN A 27 -13.18 65.20 -6.75
C GLN A 27 -11.89 64.42 -6.55
N GLN A 28 -10.84 64.99 -7.11
CA GLN A 28 -9.46 64.56 -7.24
C GLN A 28 -8.62 64.76 -5.98
N GLU A 29 -7.46 64.08 -5.99
CA GLU A 29 -6.20 64.36 -5.25
C GLU A 29 -6.16 63.85 -3.80
N THR A 30 -5.15 63.11 -3.38
CA THR A 30 -3.70 63.19 -3.54
C THR A 30 -3.01 61.85 -3.15
N ASN A 31 -1.86 61.62 -3.79
CA ASN A 31 -0.88 60.56 -3.50
C ASN A 31 -0.55 60.33 -2.04
N LYS A 32 -0.53 59.06 -1.62
CA LYS A 32 0.47 58.54 -0.70
C LYS A 32 0.85 57.12 -1.09
N ASP A 33 2.07 57.03 -1.51
CA ASP A 33 2.88 55.86 -1.82
C ASP A 33 2.85 54.84 -0.65
N SER A 34 2.31 53.67 -0.87
CA SER A 34 2.56 52.48 -0.05
C SER A 34 2.74 51.33 -0.99
N LEU A 35 3.99 50.91 -1.12
CA LEU A 35 4.41 49.69 -1.77
C LEU A 35 3.65 48.47 -1.18
N GLN A 36 2.57 48.07 -1.83
CA GLN A 36 2.04 46.73 -1.68
C GLN A 36 2.77 45.84 -2.67
N THR A 37 3.61 44.99 -2.13
CA THR A 37 4.21 43.88 -2.85
C THR A 37 3.07 42.92 -3.21
N GLU A 38 2.63 42.96 -4.46
CA GLU A 38 1.74 41.93 -5.03
C GLU A 38 2.51 40.62 -5.03
N ILE A 39 2.02 39.69 -4.23
CA ILE A 39 2.40 38.25 -4.34
C ILE A 39 1.83 37.79 -5.68
N PRO A 40 2.63 37.24 -6.59
CA PRO A 40 2.09 36.71 -7.84
C PRO A 40 1.08 35.60 -7.53
N ASP A 41 -0.14 35.80 -8.00
CA ASP A 41 -1.18 34.76 -8.04
C ASP A 41 -0.63 33.59 -8.81
N ASP A 42 -0.43 32.46 -8.11
CA ASP A 42 0.10 31.22 -8.65
C ASP A 42 -0.96 30.66 -9.61
N LYS A 43 -0.83 31.05 -10.88
CA LYS A 43 -1.65 30.49 -11.94
C LYS A 43 -1.37 29.02 -12.01
N GLN A 44 -2.25 28.25 -11.40
CA GLN A 44 -2.39 26.83 -11.62
C GLN A 44 -2.36 26.56 -13.14
N PRO A 45 -1.47 25.70 -13.65
CA PRO A 45 -1.43 25.45 -15.08
C PRO A 45 -2.76 24.88 -15.54
N ASP A 46 -3.29 25.50 -16.57
CA ASP A 46 -4.55 25.13 -17.23
C ASP A 46 -4.48 23.65 -17.64
N ASN A 47 -5.23 22.82 -16.96
CA ASN A 47 -5.23 21.37 -17.11
C ASN A 47 -6.04 20.99 -18.36
N THR A 48 -5.52 21.32 -19.54
CA THR A 48 -6.02 20.74 -20.78
C THR A 48 -5.56 19.28 -20.83
N SER A 49 -6.42 18.38 -20.41
CA SER A 49 -6.24 16.94 -20.33
C SER A 49 -5.93 16.31 -21.69
N GLY A 50 -4.68 16.37 -22.09
CA GLY A 50 -4.12 15.38 -23.00
C GLY A 50 -3.79 14.15 -22.16
N LYS A 51 -4.47 13.04 -22.39
CA LYS A 51 -4.21 11.78 -21.70
C LYS A 51 -2.72 11.45 -21.85
N PHE A 52 -2.00 11.29 -20.73
CA PHE A 52 -0.58 10.93 -20.72
C PHE A 52 -0.34 9.69 -21.59
N ASP A 53 0.52 9.85 -22.59
CA ASP A 53 0.96 8.73 -23.42
C ASP A 53 2.36 8.29 -23.00
N ILE A 54 2.47 7.10 -22.41
CA ILE A 54 3.73 6.51 -22.00
C ILE A 54 4.72 6.39 -23.17
N ASN A 55 4.24 6.29 -24.43
CA ASN A 55 5.09 6.21 -25.59
C ASN A 55 5.80 7.52 -25.94
N SER A 56 5.34 8.64 -25.37
CA SER A 56 6.03 9.93 -25.50
C SER A 56 7.33 9.97 -24.67
N VAL A 57 7.48 9.08 -23.68
CA VAL A 57 8.69 8.99 -22.87
C VAL A 57 9.72 8.11 -23.58
N PRO A 58 10.94 8.60 -23.85
CA PRO A 58 12.01 7.80 -24.49
C PRO A 58 12.38 6.56 -23.66
N VAL A 59 12.69 5.47 -24.33
CA VAL A 59 13.26 4.28 -23.67
C VAL A 59 14.70 4.58 -23.30
N SER A 60 15.04 4.39 -22.01
CA SER A 60 16.40 4.54 -21.52
C SER A 60 17.22 3.28 -21.80
N ASP A 61 18.43 3.46 -22.31
CA ASP A 61 19.46 2.44 -22.50
C ASP A 61 20.46 2.35 -21.33
N LYS A 62 20.29 3.19 -20.31
CA LYS A 62 21.20 3.25 -19.15
C LYS A 62 21.10 2.01 -18.28
N GLU A 63 22.24 1.47 -17.88
CA GLU A 63 22.31 0.44 -16.85
C GLU A 63 22.25 1.10 -15.46
N LEU A 64 21.27 0.69 -14.66
CA LEU A 64 21.00 1.31 -13.37
C LEU A 64 21.54 0.50 -12.18
N GLY A 65 22.10 -0.68 -12.42
CA GLY A 65 22.55 -1.57 -11.35
C GLY A 65 21.40 -2.28 -10.61
N GLU A 66 21.60 -2.57 -9.33
CA GLU A 66 20.64 -3.30 -8.53
C GLU A 66 19.58 -2.39 -7.92
N PHE A 67 18.34 -2.93 -7.78
CA PHE A 67 17.22 -2.26 -7.11
C PHE A 67 17.56 -1.95 -5.63
N PRO A 68 17.33 -0.74 -5.12
CA PRO A 68 16.48 0.33 -5.64
C PRO A 68 17.17 1.34 -6.58
N PHE A 69 18.28 1.05 -7.18
CA PHE A 69 19.01 1.79 -8.20
C PHE A 69 19.73 3.06 -7.74
N PHE A 70 19.19 3.79 -6.78
CA PHE A 70 19.71 5.06 -6.32
C PHE A 70 20.09 4.98 -4.84
N SER A 71 21.30 5.43 -4.53
CA SER A 71 21.75 5.63 -3.14
C SER A 71 21.10 6.88 -2.53
N LEU A 72 21.18 7.01 -1.22
CA LEU A 72 20.83 8.26 -0.56
C LEU A 72 21.88 9.35 -0.84
N PRO A 73 21.49 10.62 -0.92
CA PRO A 73 22.42 11.74 -0.95
C PRO A 73 23.32 11.75 0.28
N LYS A 74 24.55 12.25 0.13
CA LYS A 74 25.49 12.36 1.24
C LYS A 74 24.90 13.18 2.40
N GLY A 75 25.07 12.69 3.63
CA GLY A 75 24.56 13.33 4.84
C GLY A 75 23.08 13.07 5.12
N LEU A 76 22.42 12.22 4.33
CA LEU A 76 21.04 11.79 4.56
C LEU A 76 20.98 10.29 4.83
N GLU A 77 19.98 9.86 5.61
CA GLU A 77 19.77 8.45 5.94
C GLU A 77 18.26 8.08 5.97
N GLU A 78 17.97 6.80 5.96
CA GLU A 78 16.62 6.28 6.19
C GLU A 78 16.23 6.57 7.65
N GLN A 79 15.08 7.21 7.89
CA GLN A 79 14.59 7.46 9.25
C GLN A 79 14.35 6.16 10.02
N ASN A 80 13.80 5.18 9.34
CA ASN A 80 13.59 3.83 9.83
C ASN A 80 14.02 2.86 8.74
N LYS A 81 13.98 1.56 9.01
CA LYS A 81 14.24 0.55 8.00
C LYS A 81 13.26 0.68 6.84
N ALA A 82 13.78 0.90 5.63
CA ALA A 82 12.97 1.00 4.43
C ALA A 82 12.07 -0.23 4.22
N ILE A 83 10.86 0.01 3.76
CA ILE A 83 9.96 -1.06 3.30
C ILE A 83 10.46 -1.57 1.94
N LYS A 84 10.66 -2.89 1.86
CA LYS A 84 11.07 -3.60 0.63
C LYS A 84 10.08 -4.73 0.38
N ARG A 85 9.39 -4.71 -0.76
CA ARG A 85 8.44 -5.75 -1.16
C ARG A 85 8.79 -6.27 -2.54
N SER A 86 8.76 -7.57 -2.72
CA SER A 86 9.02 -8.20 -4.02
C SER A 86 7.89 -7.95 -5.02
N PHE A 87 6.70 -7.68 -4.52
CA PHE A 87 5.53 -7.26 -5.29
C PHE A 87 4.57 -6.47 -4.38
N ASP A 88 4.13 -5.31 -4.89
CA ASP A 88 3.14 -4.45 -4.24
C ASP A 88 2.51 -3.53 -5.29
N MET A 89 1.53 -2.74 -4.88
CA MET A 89 0.89 -1.71 -5.68
C MET A 89 1.06 -0.35 -5.01
N LEU A 90 1.60 0.62 -5.75
CA LEU A 90 1.63 2.02 -5.34
C LEU A 90 0.84 2.88 -6.31
N PHE A 91 0.31 3.98 -5.82
CA PHE A 91 -0.36 4.98 -6.64
C PHE A 91 0.63 6.11 -6.98
N PHE A 92 0.70 6.43 -8.27
CA PHE A 92 1.51 7.52 -8.78
C PHE A 92 0.63 8.57 -9.44
N PRO A 93 0.79 9.86 -9.14
CA PRO A 93 0.15 10.90 -9.93
C PRO A 93 0.79 10.96 -11.32
N ILE A 94 0.03 10.55 -12.32
CA ILE A 94 0.41 10.61 -13.73
C ILE A 94 -0.57 11.57 -14.40
N ASP A 95 -0.07 12.67 -14.91
CA ASP A 95 -0.93 13.76 -15.44
C ASP A 95 -2.03 14.18 -14.43
N GLY A 96 -1.67 14.22 -13.16
CA GLY A 96 -2.58 14.57 -12.06
C GLY A 96 -3.56 13.46 -11.63
N VAL A 97 -3.62 12.33 -12.33
CA VAL A 97 -4.50 11.19 -12.02
C VAL A 97 -3.73 10.14 -11.23
N MET A 98 -4.22 9.80 -10.05
CA MET A 98 -3.64 8.76 -9.20
C MET A 98 -3.81 7.38 -9.84
N THR A 99 -2.74 6.88 -10.42
CA THR A 99 -2.70 5.66 -11.23
C THR A 99 -2.00 4.54 -10.47
N PRO A 100 -2.65 3.36 -10.29
CA PRO A 100 -2.02 2.21 -9.63
C PRO A 100 -0.97 1.57 -10.55
N ILE A 101 0.22 1.35 -10.01
CA ILE A 101 1.30 0.61 -10.69
C ILE A 101 1.73 -0.54 -9.76
N GLU A 102 1.88 -1.71 -10.34
CA GLU A 102 2.27 -2.94 -9.62
C GLU A 102 3.71 -3.34 -9.95
N GLY A 103 4.43 -3.82 -8.96
CA GLY A 103 5.80 -4.28 -9.13
C GLY A 103 6.57 -4.42 -7.83
N LYS A 104 7.90 -4.49 -7.96
CA LYS A 104 8.82 -4.51 -6.82
C LYS A 104 8.92 -3.12 -6.23
N VAL A 105 8.79 -2.99 -4.91
CA VAL A 105 8.70 -1.71 -4.20
C VAL A 105 9.84 -1.55 -3.19
N TRP A 106 10.38 -0.34 -3.14
CA TRP A 106 11.19 0.21 -2.06
C TRP A 106 10.63 1.58 -1.67
N LYS A 107 10.46 1.86 -0.36
CA LYS A 107 10.03 3.17 0.12
C LYS A 107 10.55 3.47 1.52
N SER A 108 10.86 4.74 1.78
CA SER A 108 11.37 5.20 3.07
C SER A 108 11.13 6.70 3.29
N TYR A 109 11.08 7.10 4.55
CA TYR A 109 11.32 8.48 4.97
C TYR A 109 12.81 8.72 5.02
N ILE A 110 13.25 9.89 4.54
CA ILE A 110 14.64 10.30 4.46
C ILE A 110 14.83 11.53 5.34
N VAL A 111 15.81 11.46 6.21
CA VAL A 111 16.14 12.52 7.16
C VAL A 111 17.62 12.87 7.12
N LYS A 112 18.03 13.89 7.85
CA LYS A 112 19.44 14.17 8.12
C LYS A 112 20.07 12.97 8.82
N ALA A 113 21.23 12.54 8.35
CA ALA A 113 21.97 11.46 9.02
C ALA A 113 22.48 11.93 10.39
N GLU A 114 22.45 11.03 11.36
CA GLU A 114 22.83 11.32 12.76
C GLU A 114 24.25 11.93 12.84
N ASN A 115 25.18 11.46 12.01
CA ASN A 115 26.56 11.90 11.98
C ASN A 115 26.85 13.00 10.93
N SER A 116 25.83 13.69 10.41
CA SER A 116 26.00 14.77 9.45
C SER A 116 26.21 16.12 10.17
N ASP A 117 27.22 16.87 9.73
CA ASP A 117 27.43 18.26 10.19
C ASP A 117 26.48 19.27 9.51
N GLU A 118 25.81 18.85 8.42
CA GLU A 118 24.88 19.70 7.66
C GLU A 118 23.46 19.47 8.11
N ASP A 119 22.65 20.55 8.12
CA ASP A 119 21.23 20.45 8.43
C ASP A 119 20.42 19.90 7.26
N TRP A 120 19.20 19.41 7.54
CA TRP A 120 18.27 18.99 6.51
C TRP A 120 17.98 20.12 5.52
N SER A 121 18.05 19.79 4.25
CA SER A 121 17.72 20.71 3.16
C SER A 121 16.80 20.03 2.15
N LEU A 122 15.52 20.43 2.14
CA LEU A 122 14.55 19.94 1.15
C LEU A 122 15.01 20.22 -0.30
N PRO A 123 15.52 21.42 -0.64
CA PRO A 123 16.03 21.67 -1.98
C PRO A 123 17.20 20.77 -2.37
N TYR A 124 18.10 20.45 -1.44
CA TYR A 124 19.20 19.52 -1.67
C TYR A 124 18.68 18.11 -1.96
N PHE A 125 17.76 17.61 -1.14
CA PHE A 125 17.14 16.31 -1.32
C PHE A 125 16.42 16.19 -2.69
N LEU A 126 15.53 17.13 -3.00
CA LEU A 126 14.74 17.10 -4.23
C LEU A 126 15.62 17.25 -5.47
N LYS A 127 16.61 18.17 -5.45
CA LYS A 127 17.49 18.41 -6.59
C LYS A 127 18.47 17.26 -6.84
N SER A 128 18.99 16.65 -5.78
CA SER A 128 19.88 15.48 -5.91
C SER A 128 19.19 14.32 -6.64
N TYR A 129 17.91 14.04 -6.30
CA TYR A 129 17.17 13.01 -7.02
C TYR A 129 16.73 13.43 -8.43
N ASP A 130 16.31 14.70 -8.60
CA ASP A 130 15.96 15.22 -9.93
C ASP A 130 17.13 15.05 -10.92
N GLU A 131 18.34 15.45 -10.52
CA GLU A 131 19.55 15.31 -11.33
C GLU A 131 19.95 13.84 -11.55
N ALA A 132 19.92 13.02 -10.49
CA ALA A 132 20.30 11.61 -10.59
C ALA A 132 19.33 10.83 -11.49
N ILE A 133 18.02 11.05 -11.37
CA ILE A 133 17.00 10.36 -12.16
C ILE A 133 17.07 10.80 -13.63
N THR A 134 17.12 12.11 -13.88
CA THR A 134 17.11 12.64 -15.27
C THR A 134 18.38 12.31 -16.03
N SER A 135 19.57 12.34 -15.38
CA SER A 135 20.84 11.92 -16.01
C SER A 135 20.88 10.43 -16.36
N ASN A 136 20.01 9.62 -15.75
CA ASN A 136 19.86 8.20 -16.05
C ASN A 136 18.65 7.89 -16.96
N GLY A 137 18.17 8.90 -17.71
CA GLY A 137 17.11 8.73 -18.70
C GLY A 137 15.69 8.80 -18.13
N GLY A 138 15.55 9.25 -16.89
CA GLY A 138 14.24 9.49 -16.30
C GLY A 138 13.61 10.77 -16.82
N VAL A 139 12.32 10.74 -17.03
CA VAL A 139 11.50 11.89 -17.42
C VAL A 139 10.54 12.21 -16.29
N LYS A 140 10.49 13.48 -15.89
CA LYS A 140 9.49 13.94 -14.92
C LYS A 140 8.13 14.01 -15.60
N ILE A 141 7.16 13.22 -15.11
CA ILE A 141 5.83 13.06 -15.68
C ILE A 141 4.73 13.75 -14.86
N PHE A 142 5.08 14.22 -13.66
CA PHE A 142 4.21 15.04 -12.84
C PHE A 142 5.04 15.87 -11.85
N GLU A 143 4.60 17.10 -11.60
CA GLU A 143 5.11 17.95 -10.50
C GLU A 143 3.99 18.86 -10.02
N GLY A 144 3.65 18.79 -8.73
CA GLY A 144 2.64 19.65 -8.13
C GLY A 144 1.87 18.97 -7.00
N ARG A 145 0.79 19.61 -6.59
CA ARG A 145 -0.16 19.05 -5.62
C ARG A 145 -1.15 18.14 -6.35
N VAL A 146 -1.43 17.01 -5.76
CA VAL A 146 -2.51 16.13 -6.26
C VAL A 146 -3.85 16.72 -5.83
N ALA A 147 -4.83 16.74 -6.73
CA ALA A 147 -6.17 17.19 -6.42
C ALA A 147 -6.78 16.38 -5.27
N LYS A 148 -7.42 17.03 -4.32
CA LYS A 148 -8.00 16.35 -3.15
C LYS A 148 -9.00 15.28 -3.52
N GLU A 149 -9.77 15.49 -4.56
CA GLU A 149 -10.75 14.56 -5.11
C GLU A 149 -10.08 13.27 -5.60
N GLU A 150 -8.88 13.37 -6.18
CA GLU A 150 -8.10 12.22 -6.61
C GLU A 150 -7.55 11.43 -5.42
N VAL A 151 -7.05 12.11 -4.38
CA VAL A 151 -6.59 11.45 -3.16
C VAL A 151 -7.75 10.72 -2.47
N GLU A 152 -8.92 11.38 -2.35
CA GLU A 152 -10.14 10.76 -1.79
C GLU A 152 -10.60 9.55 -2.61
N ARG A 153 -10.53 9.63 -3.94
CA ARG A 153 -10.93 8.54 -4.83
C ARG A 153 -10.15 7.25 -4.59
N VAL A 154 -8.86 7.36 -4.27
CA VAL A 154 -7.99 6.19 -4.11
C VAL A 154 -7.75 5.77 -2.67
N LYS A 155 -8.13 6.57 -1.66
CA LYS A 155 -7.77 6.35 -0.25
C LYS A 155 -8.14 4.97 0.29
N GLU A 156 -9.27 4.42 -0.13
CA GLU A 156 -9.71 3.09 0.30
C GLU A 156 -8.91 1.95 -0.36
N GLN A 157 -8.33 2.22 -1.53
CA GLN A 157 -7.50 1.27 -2.26
C GLN A 157 -6.02 1.41 -1.86
N ALA A 158 -5.57 2.64 -1.63
CA ALA A 158 -4.22 2.96 -1.16
C ALA A 158 -4.13 2.79 0.37
N ARG A 159 -4.34 1.58 0.86
CA ARG A 159 -4.38 1.24 2.31
C ARG A 159 -3.10 1.55 3.09
N TYR A 160 -2.06 2.00 2.41
CA TYR A 160 -0.71 2.22 2.95
C TYR A 160 -0.42 3.67 3.28
N PHE A 161 -1.42 4.54 3.29
CA PHE A 161 -1.27 5.89 3.80
C PHE A 161 -0.91 5.84 5.29
N GLY A 162 0.28 6.38 5.64
CA GLY A 162 0.83 6.36 6.99
C GLY A 162 1.85 5.25 7.29
N GLU A 163 2.14 4.33 6.35
CA GLU A 163 3.30 3.45 6.44
C GLU A 163 4.62 4.22 6.23
N GLU A 164 5.74 3.60 6.64
CA GLU A 164 7.09 4.12 6.37
C GLU A 164 7.27 4.50 4.90
N GLY A 165 7.75 5.72 4.65
CA GLY A 165 7.97 6.25 3.31
C GLY A 165 6.68 6.57 2.52
N SER A 166 5.53 6.69 3.16
CA SER A 166 4.30 7.14 2.50
C SER A 166 4.39 8.59 2.08
N ILE A 167 3.90 8.90 0.88
CA ILE A 167 3.79 10.28 0.40
C ILE A 167 2.60 10.98 1.07
N ASP A 168 2.80 12.20 1.55
CA ASP A 168 1.73 13.05 2.05
C ASP A 168 1.09 13.85 0.90
N TYR A 169 0.22 13.19 0.14
CA TYR A 169 -0.49 13.81 -0.98
C TYR A 169 -1.45 14.94 -0.57
N TRP A 170 -1.80 15.03 0.72
CA TRP A 170 -2.71 16.04 1.22
C TRP A 170 -2.04 17.41 1.39
N ASN A 171 -0.79 17.39 1.85
CA ASN A 171 -0.13 18.59 2.32
C ASN A 171 1.07 18.99 1.47
N GLU A 172 1.71 18.04 0.78
CA GLU A 172 2.97 18.30 0.10
C GLU A 172 2.88 18.11 -1.42
N PRO A 173 3.60 18.91 -2.20
CA PRO A 173 3.74 18.68 -3.63
C PRO A 173 4.57 17.41 -3.89
N VAL A 174 4.27 16.73 -4.99
CA VAL A 174 4.92 15.49 -5.39
C VAL A 174 5.60 15.68 -6.74
N LYS A 175 6.78 15.11 -6.92
CA LYS A 175 7.42 14.93 -8.22
C LYS A 175 7.39 13.45 -8.57
N THR A 176 6.89 13.13 -9.75
CA THR A 176 6.84 11.76 -10.27
C THR A 176 7.69 11.65 -11.52
N TYR A 177 8.51 10.60 -11.57
CA TYR A 177 9.42 10.32 -12.68
C TYR A 177 9.14 8.93 -13.24
N LEU A 178 9.41 8.76 -14.52
CA LEU A 178 9.36 7.50 -15.23
C LEU A 178 10.69 7.28 -15.98
N ILE A 179 11.32 6.14 -15.74
CA ILE A 179 12.40 5.61 -16.58
C ILE A 179 11.82 4.44 -17.37
N ARG A 180 11.59 4.63 -18.67
CA ARG A 180 11.13 3.54 -19.53
C ARG A 180 12.26 2.57 -19.85
N ARG A 181 11.92 1.28 -19.87
CA ARG A 181 12.85 0.18 -20.14
C ARG A 181 12.41 -0.62 -21.35
N ALA A 182 13.38 -1.11 -22.14
CA ALA A 182 13.08 -1.85 -23.37
C ALA A 182 12.34 -3.17 -23.13
N ASN A 183 12.53 -3.80 -21.98
CA ASN A 183 11.88 -5.04 -21.57
C ASN A 183 10.56 -4.84 -20.81
N GLY A 184 10.13 -3.57 -20.64
CA GLY A 184 8.85 -3.21 -20.01
C GLY A 184 8.84 -3.22 -18.49
N ASP A 185 9.99 -3.44 -17.83
CA ASP A 185 10.17 -3.29 -16.37
C ASP A 185 10.43 -1.83 -15.99
N ASP A 186 9.56 -0.94 -16.45
CA ASP A 186 9.64 0.50 -16.25
C ASP A 186 9.77 0.85 -14.76
N ILE A 187 10.53 1.92 -14.48
CA ILE A 187 10.78 2.35 -13.10
C ILE A 187 10.02 3.64 -12.85
N TYR A 188 9.12 3.58 -11.87
CA TYR A 188 8.37 4.74 -11.38
C TYR A 188 8.98 5.21 -10.06
N ILE A 189 9.26 6.50 -9.96
CA ILE A 189 9.85 7.11 -8.78
C ILE A 189 9.01 8.31 -8.40
N GLN A 190 8.66 8.43 -7.13
CA GLN A 190 8.05 9.64 -6.62
C GLN A 190 8.75 10.10 -5.36
N ILE A 191 8.90 11.42 -5.29
CA ILE A 191 9.53 12.11 -4.18
C ILE A 191 8.66 13.28 -3.73
N SER A 192 8.66 13.49 -2.44
CA SER A 192 8.01 14.62 -1.78
C SER A 192 8.79 14.97 -0.53
N GLY A 193 8.44 16.03 0.16
CA GLY A 193 9.09 16.35 1.41
C GLY A 193 8.64 17.66 2.02
N SER A 194 8.97 17.81 3.28
CA SER A 194 8.66 18.95 4.14
C SER A 194 9.94 19.63 4.64
N SER A 195 9.78 20.55 5.57
CA SER A 195 10.91 21.21 6.25
C SER A 195 11.73 20.29 7.16
N ALA A 196 11.30 19.04 7.40
CA ALA A 196 11.94 18.13 8.35
C ALA A 196 12.41 16.81 7.72
N SER A 197 11.76 16.34 6.64
CA SER A 197 12.04 15.03 6.03
C SER A 197 11.63 14.98 4.58
N GLY A 198 12.19 14.01 3.85
CA GLY A 198 11.76 13.62 2.51
C GLY A 198 11.04 12.28 2.51
N GLN A 199 10.25 12.05 1.49
CA GLN A 199 9.65 10.75 1.17
C GLN A 199 10.14 10.32 -0.19
N LEU A 200 10.59 9.07 -0.28
CA LEU A 200 11.06 8.46 -1.53
C LEU A 200 10.38 7.11 -1.71
N GLN A 201 9.79 6.93 -2.89
CA GLN A 201 9.24 5.65 -3.31
C GLN A 201 9.77 5.30 -4.70
N ILE A 202 10.24 4.07 -4.83
CA ILE A 202 10.76 3.51 -6.08
C ILE A 202 10.02 2.21 -6.35
N LEU A 203 9.42 2.10 -7.52
CA LEU A 203 8.73 0.90 -7.99
C LEU A 203 9.29 0.49 -9.34
N GLN A 204 9.76 -0.75 -9.43
CA GLN A 204 10.09 -1.40 -10.70
C GLN A 204 8.88 -2.22 -11.13
N LYS A 205 8.23 -1.82 -12.23
CA LYS A 205 7.06 -2.50 -12.77
C LYS A 205 7.37 -3.95 -13.12
N GLY A 206 6.49 -4.84 -12.77
CA GLY A 206 6.68 -6.25 -13.08
C GLY A 206 5.50 -7.10 -12.66
N PRO A 207 5.32 -8.27 -13.26
CA PRO A 207 4.25 -9.19 -12.91
C PRO A 207 4.50 -9.85 -11.56
N LEU A 208 3.42 -10.20 -10.88
CA LEU A 208 3.49 -11.07 -9.72
C LEU A 208 4.16 -12.39 -10.10
N LYS A 209 5.27 -12.70 -9.47
CA LYS A 209 5.88 -14.04 -9.57
C LYS A 209 5.08 -14.98 -8.69
N GLN A 210 4.25 -15.81 -9.32
CA GLN A 210 3.49 -16.83 -8.61
C GLN A 210 4.46 -17.82 -7.94
N THR A 211 4.41 -17.87 -6.61
CA THR A 211 5.20 -18.81 -5.78
C THR A 211 4.34 -19.92 -5.19
N ILE A 212 3.01 -19.80 -5.31
CA ILE A 212 2.10 -20.82 -4.85
C ILE A 212 2.08 -21.94 -5.91
N THR A 213 2.51 -23.10 -5.52
CA THR A 213 2.40 -24.32 -6.35
C THR A 213 1.33 -25.21 -5.76
N LEU A 214 0.48 -25.77 -6.63
CA LEU A 214 -0.38 -26.88 -6.24
C LEU A 214 0.52 -28.02 -5.79
N LEU A 215 0.40 -28.45 -4.54
CA LEU A 215 1.03 -29.69 -4.10
C LEU A 215 0.36 -30.83 -4.84
N LYS A 216 1.09 -31.52 -5.73
CA LYS A 216 0.62 -32.73 -6.38
C LYS A 216 0.38 -33.81 -5.32
N SER A 217 -0.60 -34.64 -5.55
CA SER A 217 -0.99 -35.75 -4.64
C SER A 217 0.20 -36.58 -4.13
N ASP A 218 1.16 -36.86 -5.01
CA ASP A 218 2.37 -37.61 -4.69
C ASP A 218 3.26 -36.91 -3.65
N GLN A 219 3.41 -35.61 -3.77
CA GLN A 219 4.20 -34.82 -2.81
C GLN A 219 3.48 -34.70 -1.46
N ILE A 220 2.15 -34.51 -1.46
CA ILE A 220 1.33 -34.52 -0.24
C ILE A 220 1.49 -35.89 0.48
N GLN A 221 1.37 -36.96 -0.26
CA GLN A 221 1.51 -38.32 0.28
C GLN A 221 2.91 -38.57 0.86
N LYS A 222 3.95 -38.16 0.12
CA LYS A 222 5.35 -38.27 0.56
C LYS A 222 5.57 -37.48 1.85
N ASP A 223 5.13 -36.24 1.93
CA ASP A 223 5.30 -35.41 3.10
C ASP A 223 4.54 -35.94 4.32
N LEU A 224 3.32 -36.45 4.14
CA LEU A 224 2.57 -37.11 5.21
C LEU A 224 3.24 -38.41 5.68
N LYS A 225 3.86 -39.17 4.78
CA LYS A 225 4.56 -40.40 5.11
C LYS A 225 5.88 -40.15 5.81
N ASP A 226 6.71 -39.27 5.24
CA ASP A 226 8.10 -39.09 5.64
C ASP A 226 8.25 -38.10 6.82
N LYS A 227 7.41 -37.04 6.83
CA LYS A 227 7.47 -35.95 7.79
C LYS A 227 6.30 -35.95 8.78
N GLY A 228 5.28 -36.79 8.56
CA GLY A 228 4.04 -36.79 9.33
C GLY A 228 3.16 -35.56 9.11
N LYS A 229 3.57 -34.64 8.23
CA LYS A 229 2.88 -33.37 8.01
C LYS A 229 3.07 -32.88 6.57
N ALA A 230 2.01 -32.33 5.97
CA ALA A 230 2.06 -31.57 4.71
C ALA A 230 1.46 -30.18 4.93
N VAL A 231 2.13 -29.13 4.44
CA VAL A 231 1.70 -27.73 4.52
C VAL A 231 1.15 -27.31 3.16
N LEU A 232 -0.06 -26.76 3.13
CA LEU A 232 -0.75 -26.34 1.91
C LEU A 232 -1.26 -24.92 2.03
N HIS A 233 -1.15 -24.18 0.94
CA HIS A 233 -1.81 -22.89 0.78
C HIS A 233 -3.10 -23.11 -0.02
N ILE A 234 -4.23 -23.12 0.68
CA ILE A 234 -5.55 -23.32 0.10
C ILE A 234 -6.24 -21.96 0.02
N ASN A 235 -6.61 -21.55 -1.17
CA ASN A 235 -7.21 -20.25 -1.40
C ASN A 235 -8.71 -20.22 -1.11
N PHE A 236 -9.09 -19.28 -0.26
CA PHE A 236 -10.47 -18.97 0.09
C PHE A 236 -10.83 -17.54 -0.38
N ASP A 237 -12.10 -17.26 -0.44
CA ASP A 237 -12.56 -15.86 -0.58
C ASP A 237 -12.07 -15.02 0.60
N THR A 238 -11.84 -13.73 0.35
CA THR A 238 -11.38 -12.79 1.36
C THR A 238 -12.33 -12.79 2.56
N ASP A 239 -11.79 -13.02 3.75
CA ASP A 239 -12.51 -13.08 5.02
C ASP A 239 -13.68 -14.11 5.05
N LYS A 240 -13.58 -15.18 4.23
CA LYS A 240 -14.57 -16.26 4.15
C LYS A 240 -13.90 -17.62 4.20
N ALA A 241 -14.74 -18.65 4.44
CA ALA A 241 -14.34 -20.04 4.36
C ALA A 241 -14.77 -20.71 3.03
N THR A 242 -15.23 -19.95 2.04
CA THR A 242 -15.58 -20.43 0.71
C THR A 242 -14.33 -20.64 -0.12
N LEU A 243 -14.13 -21.85 -0.65
CA LEU A 243 -13.00 -22.19 -1.52
C LEU A 243 -13.10 -21.49 -2.87
N LYS A 244 -12.03 -20.87 -3.32
CA LYS A 244 -11.85 -20.45 -4.72
C LYS A 244 -11.63 -21.67 -5.63
N ALA A 245 -11.62 -21.46 -6.95
CA ALA A 245 -11.45 -22.55 -7.93
C ALA A 245 -10.16 -23.36 -7.68
N ASP A 246 -9.04 -22.68 -7.52
CA ASP A 246 -7.72 -23.27 -7.21
C ASP A 246 -7.67 -23.93 -5.81
N GLY A 247 -8.41 -23.39 -4.84
CA GLY A 247 -8.60 -24.03 -3.53
C GLY A 247 -9.34 -25.38 -3.63
N LYS A 248 -10.33 -25.49 -4.53
CA LYS A 248 -11.01 -26.76 -4.81
C LYS A 248 -10.09 -27.76 -5.47
N GLU A 249 -9.23 -27.33 -6.40
CA GLU A 249 -8.22 -28.16 -7.03
C GLU A 249 -7.22 -28.70 -5.98
N ALA A 250 -6.76 -27.86 -5.07
CA ALA A 250 -5.87 -28.28 -3.98
C ALA A 250 -6.53 -29.35 -3.11
N VAL A 251 -7.81 -29.21 -2.75
CA VAL A 251 -8.55 -30.22 -1.99
C VAL A 251 -8.71 -31.53 -2.78
N ALA A 252 -8.91 -31.46 -4.10
CA ALA A 252 -8.95 -32.65 -4.94
C ALA A 252 -7.61 -33.40 -4.94
N GLU A 253 -6.48 -32.70 -4.95
CA GLU A 253 -5.15 -33.37 -4.83
C GLU A 253 -4.94 -34.01 -3.45
N ILE A 254 -5.44 -33.39 -2.37
CA ILE A 254 -5.45 -34.01 -1.04
C ILE A 254 -6.28 -35.29 -1.06
N ALA A 255 -7.47 -35.27 -1.66
CA ALA A 255 -8.33 -36.45 -1.75
C ALA A 255 -7.62 -37.61 -2.49
N LYS A 256 -6.96 -37.30 -3.63
CA LYS A 256 -6.15 -38.29 -4.36
C LYS A 256 -5.05 -38.86 -3.47
N ALA A 257 -4.29 -38.04 -2.76
CA ALA A 257 -3.23 -38.48 -1.86
C ALA A 257 -3.76 -39.46 -0.77
N LEU A 258 -4.93 -39.16 -0.19
CA LEU A 258 -5.56 -39.95 0.87
C LEU A 258 -6.23 -41.25 0.35
N THR A 259 -6.51 -41.37 -0.96
CA THR A 259 -7.06 -42.59 -1.54
C THR A 259 -6.01 -43.68 -1.70
N VAL A 260 -4.73 -43.33 -1.79
CA VAL A 260 -3.62 -44.30 -1.92
C VAL A 260 -3.42 -45.06 -0.61
N ASP A 261 -3.51 -44.40 0.55
CA ASP A 261 -3.48 -45.05 1.86
C ASP A 261 -4.83 -44.87 2.56
N LYS A 262 -5.68 -45.89 2.47
CA LYS A 262 -7.03 -45.88 3.05
C LYS A 262 -7.05 -45.95 4.58
N THR A 263 -5.92 -46.25 5.23
CA THR A 263 -5.80 -46.38 6.68
C THR A 263 -5.34 -45.08 7.34
N MET A 264 -4.70 -44.19 6.59
CA MET A 264 -4.14 -42.94 7.09
C MET A 264 -5.25 -42.03 7.63
N LYS A 265 -5.09 -41.56 8.87
CA LYS A 265 -5.92 -40.55 9.52
C LYS A 265 -5.15 -39.25 9.55
N ILE A 266 -5.85 -38.14 9.33
CA ILE A 266 -5.25 -36.80 9.34
C ILE A 266 -6.04 -35.81 10.19
N ALA A 267 -5.34 -34.86 10.78
CA ALA A 267 -5.93 -33.62 11.24
C ALA A 267 -5.68 -32.51 10.21
N ILE A 268 -6.71 -31.73 9.92
CA ILE A 268 -6.73 -30.60 9.02
C ILE A 268 -6.69 -29.34 9.91
N ASN A 269 -5.54 -28.69 9.99
CA ASN A 269 -5.30 -27.56 10.87
C ASN A 269 -5.30 -26.27 10.05
N GLY A 270 -6.24 -25.36 10.34
CA GLY A 270 -6.33 -24.06 9.68
C GLY A 270 -5.59 -22.97 10.44
N TYR A 271 -4.91 -22.08 9.72
CA TYR A 271 -4.19 -20.93 10.28
C TYR A 271 -4.51 -19.66 9.50
N THR A 272 -4.35 -18.51 10.16
CA THR A 272 -4.42 -17.17 9.57
C THR A 272 -3.09 -16.44 9.78
N ASP A 273 -2.93 -15.31 9.13
CA ASP A 273 -1.98 -14.28 9.59
C ASP A 273 -2.55 -13.55 10.82
N ASN A 274 -1.84 -12.51 11.29
CA ASN A 274 -2.25 -11.71 12.45
C ASN A 274 -3.10 -10.49 12.08
N THR A 275 -3.63 -10.40 10.86
CA THR A 275 -4.48 -9.29 10.45
C THR A 275 -5.86 -9.45 11.05
N GLY A 276 -6.35 -8.41 11.75
CA GLY A 276 -7.65 -8.40 12.39
C GLY A 276 -7.68 -8.96 13.82
N ASP A 277 -8.88 -9.23 14.32
CA ASP A 277 -9.11 -9.70 15.68
C ASP A 277 -8.76 -11.18 15.86
N ALA A 278 -8.12 -11.53 16.98
CA ALA A 278 -7.65 -12.89 17.25
C ALA A 278 -8.81 -13.90 17.42
N ALA A 279 -9.95 -13.50 17.99
CA ALA A 279 -11.09 -14.38 18.15
C ALA A 279 -11.78 -14.62 16.79
N HIS A 280 -11.89 -13.60 15.96
CA HIS A 280 -12.34 -13.73 14.57
C HIS A 280 -11.44 -14.66 13.77
N ASN A 281 -10.12 -14.47 13.84
CA ASN A 281 -9.12 -15.32 13.17
C ASN A 281 -9.20 -16.78 13.60
N LEU A 282 -9.43 -17.02 14.89
CA LEU A 282 -9.63 -18.38 15.41
C LEU A 282 -10.89 -19.02 14.82
N ASP A 283 -11.99 -18.31 14.76
CA ASP A 283 -13.25 -18.82 14.19
C ASP A 283 -13.14 -19.04 12.68
N LEU A 284 -12.56 -18.07 11.94
CA LEU A 284 -12.31 -18.17 10.50
C LEU A 284 -11.46 -19.37 10.14
N SER A 285 -10.38 -19.63 10.91
CA SER A 285 -9.50 -20.78 10.69
C SER A 285 -10.21 -22.11 10.94
N LYS A 286 -11.09 -22.21 11.96
CA LYS A 286 -11.94 -23.37 12.22
C LYS A 286 -12.90 -23.62 11.07
N GLN A 287 -13.58 -22.58 10.59
CA GLN A 287 -14.51 -22.68 9.46
C GLN A 287 -13.79 -23.15 8.19
N ARG A 288 -12.59 -22.61 7.89
CA ARG A 288 -11.78 -23.03 6.74
C ARG A 288 -11.35 -24.50 6.83
N ALA A 289 -10.83 -24.93 7.97
CA ALA A 289 -10.48 -26.33 8.20
C ALA A 289 -11.71 -27.25 8.05
N LYS A 290 -12.87 -26.85 8.56
CA LYS A 290 -14.13 -27.58 8.41
C LYS A 290 -14.58 -27.66 6.94
N THR A 291 -14.42 -26.57 6.17
CA THR A 291 -14.76 -26.58 4.74
C THR A 291 -13.89 -27.58 3.99
N VAL A 292 -12.57 -27.60 4.23
CA VAL A 292 -11.66 -28.58 3.61
C VAL A 292 -12.08 -30.01 3.99
N LYS A 293 -12.38 -30.28 5.25
CA LYS A 293 -12.89 -31.59 5.70
C LYS A 293 -14.14 -31.99 4.94
N THR A 294 -15.14 -31.10 4.86
CA THR A 294 -16.40 -31.36 4.16
C THR A 294 -16.21 -31.69 2.68
N GLU A 295 -15.30 -30.96 2.00
CA GLU A 295 -15.01 -31.23 0.59
C GLU A 295 -14.26 -32.56 0.39
N LEU A 296 -13.39 -32.94 1.32
CA LEU A 296 -12.77 -34.27 1.31
C LEU A 296 -13.78 -35.41 1.54
N GLU A 297 -14.75 -35.20 2.44
CA GLU A 297 -15.86 -36.13 2.65
C GLU A 297 -16.71 -36.31 1.38
N LYS A 298 -17.04 -35.17 0.69
CA LYS A 298 -17.72 -35.20 -0.62
C LYS A 298 -16.91 -35.92 -1.69
N SER A 299 -15.58 -35.90 -1.58
CA SER A 299 -14.66 -36.59 -2.47
C SER A 299 -14.49 -38.10 -2.11
N GLY A 300 -15.27 -38.60 -1.15
CA GLY A 300 -15.30 -40.03 -0.78
C GLY A 300 -14.32 -40.43 0.32
N ILE A 301 -13.69 -39.49 1.02
CA ILE A 301 -12.82 -39.81 2.17
C ILE A 301 -13.69 -40.01 3.42
N ASP A 302 -13.54 -41.17 4.10
CA ASP A 302 -14.30 -41.47 5.32
C ASP A 302 -14.08 -40.41 6.41
N SER A 303 -15.17 -39.84 6.93
CA SER A 303 -15.17 -38.82 7.98
C SER A 303 -14.43 -39.25 9.25
N LYS A 304 -14.38 -40.55 9.57
CA LYS A 304 -13.64 -41.10 10.71
C LYS A 304 -12.10 -40.95 10.57
N ARG A 305 -11.64 -40.66 9.37
CA ARG A 305 -10.22 -40.42 9.06
C ARG A 305 -9.84 -38.94 9.17
N LEU A 306 -10.81 -38.07 9.30
CA LEU A 306 -10.63 -36.61 9.18
C LEU A 306 -11.00 -35.88 10.47
N LEU A 307 -10.04 -35.22 11.07
CA LEU A 307 -10.27 -34.22 12.13
C LEU A 307 -10.06 -32.82 11.54
N SER A 308 -10.73 -31.79 12.06
CA SER A 308 -10.51 -30.40 11.64
C SER A 308 -10.41 -29.50 12.85
N GLU A 309 -9.38 -28.66 12.89
CA GLU A 309 -9.12 -27.71 13.97
C GLU A 309 -8.68 -26.35 13.38
N GLY A 310 -8.96 -25.27 14.10
CA GLY A 310 -8.49 -23.94 13.75
C GLY A 310 -7.60 -23.38 14.83
N PHE A 311 -6.51 -22.76 14.45
CA PHE A 311 -5.50 -22.19 15.35
C PHE A 311 -5.42 -20.67 15.24
N GLY A 312 -6.16 -20.05 14.32
CA GLY A 312 -6.11 -18.61 14.08
C GLY A 312 -4.70 -18.18 13.72
N GLN A 313 -4.28 -17.08 14.30
CA GLN A 313 -2.94 -16.50 14.11
C GLN A 313 -1.85 -17.14 14.99
N ASN A 314 -2.19 -18.18 15.76
CA ASN A 314 -1.21 -18.87 16.61
C ASN A 314 -0.23 -19.71 15.78
N ASN A 315 0.98 -19.91 16.31
CA ASN A 315 2.04 -20.69 15.67
C ASN A 315 2.38 -20.20 14.24
N PRO A 316 2.76 -18.93 14.07
CA PRO A 316 3.20 -18.43 12.78
C PRO A 316 4.48 -19.16 12.33
N ILE A 317 4.60 -19.45 11.04
CA ILE A 317 5.79 -20.09 10.43
C ILE A 317 6.70 -19.06 9.75
N ALA A 318 6.23 -17.82 9.62
CA ALA A 318 6.96 -16.71 9.05
C ALA A 318 6.61 -15.40 9.78
N ASP A 319 7.39 -14.34 9.50
CA ASP A 319 7.21 -13.03 10.12
C ASP A 319 5.90 -12.36 9.64
N ASN A 320 4.99 -12.05 10.57
CA ASN A 320 3.73 -11.36 10.29
C ASN A 320 3.89 -9.86 9.99
N ASN A 321 5.11 -9.31 10.03
CA ASN A 321 5.36 -7.92 9.66
C ASN A 321 5.60 -7.73 8.15
N SER A 322 5.69 -8.83 7.38
CA SER A 322 5.81 -8.80 5.93
C SER A 322 4.60 -9.46 5.26
N GLU A 323 4.21 -8.99 4.09
CA GLU A 323 3.10 -9.61 3.35
C GLU A 323 3.45 -11.04 2.89
N GLU A 324 4.72 -11.28 2.55
CA GLU A 324 5.22 -12.61 2.24
C GLU A 324 5.08 -13.56 3.42
N GLY A 325 5.43 -13.11 4.63
CA GLY A 325 5.30 -13.90 5.83
C GLY A 325 3.84 -14.11 6.22
N LYS A 326 2.98 -13.10 6.11
CA LYS A 326 1.53 -13.25 6.30
C LYS A 326 0.95 -14.27 5.30
N ALA A 327 1.36 -14.21 4.03
CA ALA A 327 0.93 -15.18 3.02
C ALA A 327 1.32 -16.63 3.40
N GLN A 328 2.51 -16.82 3.96
CA GLN A 328 2.94 -18.14 4.48
C GLN A 328 2.13 -18.57 5.70
N ASN A 329 1.74 -17.64 6.56
CA ASN A 329 0.94 -17.93 7.75
C ASN A 329 -0.52 -18.30 7.42
N ARG A 330 -1.09 -17.77 6.32
CA ARG A 330 -2.42 -18.16 5.79
C ARG A 330 -2.32 -19.54 5.13
N ARG A 331 -2.38 -20.62 5.93
CA ARG A 331 -2.14 -21.99 5.47
C ARG A 331 -3.09 -23.00 6.09
N VAL A 332 -3.12 -24.18 5.48
CA VAL A 332 -3.70 -25.40 6.05
C VAL A 332 -2.59 -26.43 6.21
N GLU A 333 -2.49 -27.03 7.36
CA GLU A 333 -1.58 -28.15 7.61
C GLU A 333 -2.37 -29.45 7.71
N LEU A 334 -1.92 -30.46 6.98
CA LEU A 334 -2.38 -31.82 7.17
C LEU A 334 -1.39 -32.55 8.08
N VAL A 335 -1.86 -33.06 9.19
CA VAL A 335 -1.02 -33.75 10.19
C VAL A 335 -1.50 -35.18 10.32
N LYS A 336 -0.61 -36.15 10.06
CA LYS A 336 -0.87 -37.60 10.24
C LYS A 336 -1.13 -37.88 11.72
N LYS A 337 -2.15 -38.70 12.01
CA LYS A 337 -2.55 -39.12 13.35
C LYS A 337 -2.32 -40.62 13.54
#